data_77f7398fafe8e8e1106aecf57b6e7177
#
_entry.id   77f7398fafe8e8e1106aecf57b6e7177
#
_cell.length_a   1.000
_cell.length_b   1.000
_cell.length_c   1.000
_cell.angle_alpha   90.00
_cell.angle_beta   90.00
_cell.angle_gamma   90.00
#
_symmetry.space_group_name_H-M   'P 1'
#
loop_
_entity.id
_entity.type
_entity.pdbx_description
1 polymer ?
#
loop_
_entity_poly.entity_id
_entity_poly.type
_entity_poly.pdbx_seq_one_letter_code
_entity_poly.pdbx_strand_id
1 'polypeptide(L)'
;MSRRRVPKEPFQIHEDDPTDLSDVETEESQTQRAEDLEAEAEAEADEAQQQLEDEEDQENQEEDEPLDEEEGCESDSSDGSEPVDFTVQQDMEKLNYTFPAFKDNYRLIKRIGEGTFSTVYKAEDVRYDRYNNSWDLDARDNQWEAPPPLKTSSSSRSNSRSNPSRKPKKFVAIKKIYVTSSPTRIFNELELLHDLRDSPSVCPLITAFRHSDQVLAILPYFRHQDFRKYYPNMTVPDIKLYFRSLFTALAAVHEKGILHRDIKPTNFLYDPDKQRGVLVDFGLAEREGVDHKPCLCHLDQESRRQKIRATYALNASHAGPQPGYPKNDTRPSRRANRAGTRGFRAPEVLFKCTEQTTKIDIWSAGVILLTILCKRFPFFNSTDDVEAMIEIATIFGVKRMRQAGQLHGCVFETNIPSIGAQGFSFEKIMLWSTCRSDGSKDSKSELTDEEKGAVEFLGRCMDLDPSRRISAEEALAHKFLQIDSEGEAEAEGSEEDVMMV
;
A
#
# COMPACT_ATOMS: atom_id res chain seq x y z
N MET A 1 18.67 -33.09 7.69
CA MET A 1 19.18 -33.02 6.31
C MET A 1 19.08 -31.56 5.87
N SER A 2 20.22 -30.87 5.83
CA SER A 2 20.30 -29.43 5.53
C SER A 2 20.03 -29.19 4.04
N ARG A 3 18.96 -28.47 3.69
CA ARG A 3 18.71 -28.00 2.31
C ARG A 3 19.67 -26.85 2.02
N ARG A 4 20.64 -27.10 1.13
CA ARG A 4 21.50 -26.05 0.57
C ARG A 4 20.61 -25.06 -0.20
N ARG A 5 20.62 -23.80 0.20
CA ARG A 5 20.07 -22.68 -0.59
C ARG A 5 20.87 -22.57 -1.88
N VAL A 6 20.18 -22.65 -3.00
CA VAL A 6 20.73 -22.31 -4.32
C VAL A 6 20.89 -20.77 -4.33
N PRO A 7 22.04 -20.23 -4.77
CA PRO A 7 22.22 -18.79 -4.92
C PRO A 7 21.20 -18.27 -5.94
N LYS A 8 20.45 -17.22 -5.56
CA LYS A 8 19.58 -16.49 -6.49
C LYS A 8 20.47 -15.75 -7.49
N GLU A 9 20.13 -15.79 -8.77
CA GLU A 9 20.80 -14.99 -9.78
C GLU A 9 20.62 -13.50 -9.47
N PRO A 10 21.64 -12.66 -9.64
CA PRO A 10 21.55 -11.24 -9.38
C PRO A 10 20.60 -10.57 -10.38
N PHE A 11 19.84 -9.58 -9.90
CA PHE A 11 18.98 -8.75 -10.72
C PHE A 11 19.81 -7.95 -11.73
N GLN A 12 19.44 -7.98 -13.00
CA GLN A 12 20.08 -7.21 -14.06
C GLN A 12 19.13 -6.19 -14.65
N ILE A 13 19.57 -4.92 -14.68
CA ILE A 13 18.90 -3.84 -15.38
C ILE A 13 19.44 -3.82 -16.82
N HIS A 14 18.55 -3.78 -17.81
CA HIS A 14 18.96 -3.66 -19.21
C HIS A 14 19.41 -2.23 -19.49
N GLU A 15 20.68 -2.04 -19.83
CA GLU A 15 21.27 -0.75 -20.21
C GLU A 15 21.30 -0.63 -21.73
N ASP A 16 20.82 0.51 -22.25
CA ASP A 16 20.73 0.79 -23.71
C ASP A 16 21.92 1.64 -24.24
N ASP A 17 23.03 1.85 -23.48
CA ASP A 17 24.13 2.69 -23.95
C ASP A 17 25.52 2.05 -23.73
N PRO A 18 26.32 1.87 -24.80
CA PRO A 18 27.72 1.50 -24.69
C PRO A 18 28.60 2.73 -24.84
N THR A 19 29.01 3.37 -23.78
CA THR A 19 30.10 4.35 -23.83
C THR A 19 31.14 4.12 -22.77
N ASP A 20 32.37 4.07 -23.27
CA ASP A 20 33.68 3.90 -22.74
C ASP A 20 33.95 4.49 -21.35
N LEU A 21 34.63 3.66 -20.56
CA LEU A 21 35.28 4.06 -19.32
C LEU A 21 36.80 4.12 -19.52
N SER A 22 37.38 5.28 -19.37
CA SER A 22 38.76 5.44 -18.96
C SER A 22 38.85 6.66 -18.05
N ASP A 23 39.15 6.50 -16.78
CA ASP A 23 40.31 6.98 -16.05
C ASP A 23 40.15 6.79 -14.54
N VAL A 24 41.16 6.11 -13.98
CA VAL A 24 41.29 5.78 -12.56
C VAL A 24 42.22 6.81 -11.93
N GLU A 25 41.80 7.51 -10.89
CA GLU A 25 42.70 8.14 -9.94
C GLU A 25 42.33 7.90 -8.47
N THR A 26 43.37 7.73 -7.69
CA THR A 26 43.56 7.07 -6.42
C THR A 26 42.79 7.56 -5.20
N GLU A 27 42.43 6.62 -4.40
CA GLU A 27 41.48 6.51 -3.31
C GLU A 27 42.14 6.59 -1.95
N GLU A 28 41.62 7.25 -1.03
CA GLU A 28 41.49 7.02 0.43
C GLU A 28 41.21 8.31 1.21
N SER A 29 41.58 9.50 0.68
CA SER A 29 41.24 10.78 1.32
C SER A 29 40.03 11.50 0.71
N GLN A 30 39.52 10.99 -0.40
CA GLN A 30 38.32 11.51 -1.07
C GLN A 30 37.02 10.80 -0.61
N THR A 31 37.13 9.56 -0.10
CA THR A 31 35.96 8.73 0.27
C THR A 31 35.23 9.32 1.47
N GLN A 32 35.89 9.73 2.52
CA GLN A 32 35.24 10.32 3.69
C GLN A 32 34.56 11.66 3.40
N ARG A 33 35.16 12.48 2.53
CA ARG A 33 34.58 13.76 2.15
C ARG A 33 33.46 13.65 1.14
N ALA A 34 33.44 12.55 0.36
CA ALA A 34 32.34 12.18 -0.54
C ALA A 34 31.15 11.61 0.25
N GLU A 35 31.40 10.78 1.26
CA GLU A 35 30.35 10.23 2.14
C GLU A 35 29.66 11.33 2.97
N ASP A 36 30.41 12.33 3.47
CA ASP A 36 29.81 13.46 4.19
C ASP A 36 29.02 14.40 3.25
N LEU A 37 29.47 14.60 2.01
CA LEU A 37 28.75 15.40 1.00
C LEU A 37 27.56 14.66 0.42
N GLU A 38 27.61 13.33 0.28
CA GLU A 38 26.46 12.50 -0.09
C GLU A 38 25.42 12.51 1.04
N ALA A 39 25.81 12.41 2.30
CA ALA A 39 24.90 12.47 3.44
C ALA A 39 24.24 13.86 3.60
N GLU A 40 24.96 14.96 3.30
CA GLU A 40 24.36 16.30 3.26
C GLU A 40 23.41 16.47 2.06
N ALA A 41 23.77 15.97 0.88
CA ALA A 41 22.96 16.03 -0.31
C ALA A 41 21.70 15.12 -0.20
N GLU A 42 21.80 13.96 0.44
CA GLU A 42 20.66 13.13 0.77
C GLU A 42 19.73 13.80 1.78
N ALA A 43 20.28 14.50 2.78
CA ALA A 43 19.48 15.24 3.76
C ALA A 43 18.74 16.44 3.14
N GLU A 44 19.39 17.17 2.21
CA GLU A 44 18.74 18.26 1.47
C GLU A 44 17.71 17.75 0.47
N ALA A 45 17.96 16.60 -0.16
CA ALA A 45 17.00 15.94 -1.05
C ALA A 45 15.76 15.43 -0.29
N ASP A 46 15.96 14.88 0.91
CA ASP A 46 14.86 14.45 1.79
C ASP A 46 14.04 15.63 2.31
N GLU A 47 14.66 16.79 2.62
CA GLU A 47 13.94 18.00 3.01
C GLU A 47 13.18 18.63 1.83
N ALA A 48 13.76 18.65 0.64
CA ALA A 48 13.09 19.12 -0.58
C ALA A 48 11.95 18.18 -0.98
N GLN A 49 12.15 16.88 -0.82
CA GLN A 49 11.13 15.87 -1.08
C GLN A 49 9.97 15.96 -0.10
N GLN A 50 10.23 16.28 1.16
CA GLN A 50 9.21 16.48 2.18
C GLN A 50 8.37 17.74 1.91
N GLN A 51 8.98 18.79 1.33
CA GLN A 51 8.25 19.97 0.89
C GLN A 51 7.35 19.66 -0.31
N LEU A 52 7.81 18.84 -1.26
CA LEU A 52 7.01 18.41 -2.40
C LEU A 52 5.84 17.49 -1.96
N GLU A 53 6.05 16.58 -1.00
CA GLU A 53 4.97 15.78 -0.40
C GLU A 53 3.95 16.65 0.34
N ASP A 54 4.41 17.73 0.98
CA ASP A 54 3.55 18.72 1.64
C ASP A 54 2.76 19.55 0.64
N GLU A 55 3.30 19.87 -0.54
CA GLU A 55 2.62 20.56 -1.63
C GLU A 55 1.60 19.65 -2.33
N GLU A 56 1.92 18.38 -2.59
CA GLU A 56 1.00 17.41 -3.21
C GLU A 56 -0.19 17.07 -2.33
N ASP A 57 0.02 16.97 -1.02
CA ASP A 57 -1.09 16.79 -0.09
C ASP A 57 -2.01 18.05 -0.05
N GLN A 58 -1.51 19.22 -0.46
CA GLN A 58 -2.35 20.42 -0.67
C GLN A 58 -3.10 20.38 -2.00
N GLU A 59 -2.46 19.97 -3.10
CA GLU A 59 -3.12 19.80 -4.40
C GLU A 59 -4.19 18.71 -4.38
N ASN A 60 -3.93 17.59 -3.71
CA ASN A 60 -4.93 16.53 -3.50
C ASN A 60 -6.13 16.96 -2.64
N GLN A 61 -6.03 18.06 -1.89
CA GLN A 61 -7.15 18.63 -1.12
C GLN A 61 -7.99 19.62 -1.95
N GLU A 62 -7.39 20.30 -2.91
CA GLU A 62 -8.14 21.17 -3.84
C GLU A 62 -8.95 20.37 -4.86
N GLU A 63 -8.54 19.11 -5.15
CA GLU A 63 -9.33 18.19 -5.97
C GLU A 63 -10.51 17.53 -5.23
N ASP A 64 -10.61 17.68 -3.91
CA ASP A 64 -11.71 17.14 -3.09
C ASP A 64 -12.94 18.08 -2.98
N GLU A 65 -12.97 19.24 -3.65
CA GLU A 65 -14.23 19.95 -3.88
C GLU A 65 -15.13 19.12 -4.81
N PRO A 66 -16.45 19.02 -4.54
CA PRO A 66 -17.34 18.21 -5.34
C PRO A 66 -17.47 18.81 -6.74
N LEU A 67 -16.62 18.43 -7.64
CA LEU A 67 -16.88 18.54 -9.05
C LEU A 67 -17.97 17.51 -9.38
N ASP A 68 -19.22 17.99 -9.41
CA ASP A 68 -20.22 17.37 -10.27
C ASP A 68 -19.61 17.30 -11.66
N GLU A 69 -19.27 16.08 -12.10
CA GLU A 69 -19.45 15.63 -13.47
C GLU A 69 -18.76 14.31 -13.70
N GLU A 70 -19.53 13.37 -14.13
CA GLU A 70 -19.35 12.21 -14.97
C GLU A 70 -17.98 12.06 -15.65
N GLU A 71 -16.97 11.46 -14.96
CA GLU A 71 -15.98 10.67 -15.64
C GLU A 71 -16.22 9.20 -15.31
N GLY A 72 -16.98 8.57 -16.21
CA GLY A 72 -17.33 7.16 -16.18
C GLY A 72 -16.07 6.31 -16.20
N CYS A 73 -15.87 5.52 -15.15
CA CYS A 73 -15.09 4.28 -15.27
C CYS A 73 -15.88 3.34 -16.17
N GLU A 74 -15.58 3.41 -17.44
CA GLU A 74 -16.14 2.49 -18.40
C GLU A 74 -15.67 1.07 -18.12
N SER A 75 -16.63 0.16 -18.12
CA SER A 75 -16.39 -1.26 -18.25
C SER A 75 -15.47 -1.49 -19.46
N ASP A 76 -14.35 -2.18 -19.25
CA ASP A 76 -13.28 -2.47 -20.22
C ASP A 76 -13.75 -3.40 -21.38
N SER A 77 -14.93 -3.15 -21.95
CA SER A 77 -15.51 -3.94 -23.03
C SER A 77 -15.57 -3.24 -24.38
N SER A 78 -14.94 -2.06 -24.55
CA SER A 78 -14.86 -1.44 -25.88
C SER A 78 -13.42 -1.17 -26.31
N ASP A 79 -13.01 -1.82 -27.38
CA ASP A 79 -11.88 -1.49 -28.26
C ASP A 79 -12.18 -0.15 -29.01
N GLY A 80 -12.81 0.80 -28.36
CA GLY A 80 -13.17 2.13 -28.84
C GLY A 80 -12.20 3.16 -28.28
N SER A 81 -11.33 3.68 -29.14
CA SER A 81 -10.36 4.72 -28.90
C SER A 81 -11.04 6.01 -28.41
N GLU A 82 -11.11 6.22 -27.11
CA GLU A 82 -11.22 7.59 -26.58
C GLU A 82 -9.98 8.36 -27.04
N PRO A 83 -10.12 9.61 -27.48
CA PRO A 83 -9.00 10.43 -27.88
C PRO A 83 -8.10 10.68 -26.64
N VAL A 84 -6.89 10.14 -26.68
CA VAL A 84 -5.86 10.42 -25.66
C VAL A 84 -5.54 11.90 -25.68
N ASP A 85 -5.47 12.55 -24.53
CA ASP A 85 -5.07 13.95 -24.42
C ASP A 85 -3.76 14.21 -25.17
N PHE A 86 -3.68 15.36 -25.82
CA PHE A 86 -2.53 15.74 -26.65
C PHE A 86 -1.22 15.76 -25.85
N THR A 87 -1.24 16.21 -24.60
CA THR A 87 -0.08 16.24 -23.70
C THR A 87 0.41 14.83 -23.41
N VAL A 88 -0.50 13.91 -23.08
CA VAL A 88 -0.20 12.49 -22.84
C VAL A 88 0.35 11.83 -24.11
N GLN A 89 -0.19 12.18 -25.28
CA GLN A 89 0.32 11.65 -26.54
C GLN A 89 1.76 12.10 -26.80
N GLN A 90 2.07 13.39 -26.57
CA GLN A 90 3.45 13.90 -26.67
C GLN A 90 4.41 13.17 -25.72
N ASP A 91 3.99 12.95 -24.46
CA ASP A 91 4.81 12.24 -23.49
C ASP A 91 5.07 10.78 -23.90
N MET A 92 4.06 10.10 -24.45
CA MET A 92 4.19 8.75 -24.98
C MET A 92 5.13 8.71 -26.20
N GLU A 93 5.07 9.69 -27.10
CA GLU A 93 5.97 9.82 -28.24
C GLU A 93 7.41 10.07 -27.79
N LYS A 94 7.61 10.97 -26.79
CA LYS A 94 8.91 11.25 -26.19
C LYS A 94 9.49 9.99 -25.52
N LEU A 95 8.67 9.22 -24.82
CA LEU A 95 9.08 7.95 -24.21
C LEU A 95 9.55 6.95 -25.27
N ASN A 96 8.79 6.77 -26.35
CA ASN A 96 9.15 5.91 -27.45
C ASN A 96 10.42 6.35 -28.20
N TYR A 97 10.72 7.64 -28.21
CA TYR A 97 11.96 8.16 -28.79
C TYR A 97 13.17 7.91 -27.88
N THR A 98 12.97 8.09 -26.57
CA THR A 98 14.04 7.92 -25.57
C THR A 98 14.45 6.45 -25.41
N PHE A 99 13.52 5.51 -25.56
CA PHE A 99 13.76 4.08 -25.39
C PHE A 99 13.47 3.29 -26.68
N PRO A 100 14.39 3.25 -27.65
CA PRO A 100 14.15 2.57 -28.93
C PRO A 100 13.86 1.07 -28.80
N ALA A 101 14.61 0.36 -27.94
CA ALA A 101 14.42 -1.08 -27.70
C ALA A 101 13.05 -1.40 -27.08
N PHE A 102 12.50 -0.48 -26.33
CA PHE A 102 11.18 -0.59 -25.72
C PHE A 102 10.05 -0.63 -26.76
N LYS A 103 10.10 0.22 -27.78
CA LYS A 103 9.08 0.36 -28.83
C LYS A 103 8.79 -0.94 -29.57
N ASP A 104 9.78 -1.83 -29.72
CA ASP A 104 9.63 -3.12 -30.39
C ASP A 104 8.90 -4.16 -29.52
N ASN A 105 8.87 -3.96 -28.22
CA ASN A 105 8.30 -4.88 -27.25
C ASN A 105 6.92 -4.45 -26.77
N TYR A 106 6.69 -3.15 -26.62
CA TYR A 106 5.51 -2.61 -25.98
C TYR A 106 4.86 -1.51 -26.82
N ARG A 107 3.53 -1.50 -26.86
CA ARG A 107 2.76 -0.44 -27.51
C ARG A 107 1.98 0.33 -26.46
N LEU A 108 2.37 1.59 -26.21
CA LEU A 108 1.68 2.48 -25.29
C LEU A 108 0.24 2.73 -25.75
N ILE A 109 -0.70 2.76 -24.81
CA ILE A 109 -2.13 2.95 -25.05
C ILE A 109 -2.61 4.25 -24.42
N LYS A 110 -2.49 4.38 -23.11
CA LYS A 110 -2.91 5.58 -22.34
C LYS A 110 -2.15 5.69 -21.03
N ARG A 111 -2.13 6.88 -20.45
CA ARG A 111 -1.71 7.10 -19.05
C ARG A 111 -2.81 6.58 -18.12
N ILE A 112 -2.45 5.89 -17.06
CA ILE A 112 -3.37 5.31 -16.08
C ILE A 112 -3.08 5.76 -14.65
N GLY A 113 -2.01 6.51 -14.43
CA GLY A 113 -1.66 7.09 -13.14
C GLY A 113 -0.57 8.11 -13.29
N GLU A 114 -0.60 9.14 -12.48
CA GLU A 114 0.42 10.16 -12.31
C GLU A 114 0.56 10.42 -10.82
N GLY A 115 1.79 10.48 -10.33
CA GLY A 115 2.12 10.75 -8.94
C GLY A 115 3.43 11.52 -8.86
N THR A 116 3.82 11.97 -7.67
CA THR A 116 5.00 12.79 -7.41
C THR A 116 6.28 12.21 -7.99
N PHE A 117 6.42 10.90 -7.96
CA PHE A 117 7.70 10.24 -8.29
C PHE A 117 7.66 9.42 -9.57
N SER A 118 6.48 9.24 -10.16
CA SER A 118 6.34 8.39 -11.35
C SER A 118 5.05 8.64 -12.13
N THR A 119 5.11 8.33 -13.43
CA THR A 119 3.92 8.23 -14.29
C THR A 119 3.73 6.78 -14.70
N VAL A 120 2.49 6.29 -14.73
CA VAL A 120 2.16 4.92 -15.12
C VAL A 120 1.35 4.90 -16.39
N TYR A 121 1.78 4.10 -17.37
CA TYR A 121 1.11 3.92 -18.65
C TYR A 121 0.60 2.49 -18.81
N LYS A 122 -0.57 2.31 -19.41
CA LYS A 122 -1.04 1.02 -19.93
C LYS A 122 -0.43 0.78 -21.31
N ALA A 123 0.12 -0.40 -21.54
CA ALA A 123 0.68 -0.79 -22.83
C ALA A 123 0.30 -2.23 -23.19
N GLU A 124 0.24 -2.52 -24.50
CA GLU A 124 0.10 -3.86 -25.04
C GLU A 124 1.48 -4.52 -25.13
N ASP A 125 1.63 -5.72 -24.58
CA ASP A 125 2.83 -6.55 -24.77
C ASP A 125 2.75 -7.25 -26.12
N VAL A 126 3.54 -6.76 -27.09
CA VAL A 126 3.57 -7.28 -28.45
C VAL A 126 4.31 -8.62 -28.56
N ARG A 127 5.17 -8.91 -27.58
CA ARG A 127 6.01 -10.12 -27.56
C ARG A 127 5.61 -11.12 -26.48
N TYR A 128 4.43 -10.98 -25.89
CA TYR A 128 3.93 -11.84 -24.81
C TYR A 128 4.14 -13.34 -25.09
N ASP A 129 3.80 -13.82 -26.28
CA ASP A 129 3.91 -15.25 -26.65
C ASP A 129 5.37 -15.78 -26.72
N ARG A 130 6.38 -14.92 -26.58
CA ARG A 130 7.80 -15.30 -26.69
C ARG A 130 8.44 -15.65 -25.36
N TYR A 131 7.77 -15.32 -24.26
CA TYR A 131 8.30 -15.44 -22.90
C TYR A 131 7.42 -16.33 -22.03
N ASN A 132 8.01 -16.86 -20.98
CA ASN A 132 7.26 -17.56 -19.94
C ASN A 132 6.67 -16.51 -18.98
N ASN A 133 5.36 -16.27 -19.09
CA ASN A 133 4.63 -15.27 -18.32
C ASN A 133 3.98 -15.89 -17.08
N SER A 134 4.78 -16.50 -16.20
CA SER A 134 4.31 -17.09 -14.93
C SER A 134 3.62 -16.08 -13.98
N TRP A 135 3.85 -14.79 -14.22
CA TRP A 135 3.23 -13.69 -13.52
C TRP A 135 1.77 -13.42 -13.93
N ASP A 136 1.33 -13.90 -15.10
CA ASP A 136 -0.05 -13.71 -15.59
C ASP A 136 -1.00 -14.69 -14.88
N LEU A 137 -1.62 -14.17 -13.80
CA LEU A 137 -2.56 -14.94 -12.99
C LEU A 137 -3.83 -15.31 -13.78
N ASP A 138 -4.29 -14.44 -14.67
CA ASP A 138 -5.47 -14.69 -15.49
C ASP A 138 -5.23 -15.82 -16.51
N ALA A 139 -4.00 -15.93 -17.03
CA ALA A 139 -3.64 -17.05 -17.89
C ALA A 139 -3.54 -18.38 -17.11
N ARG A 140 -3.15 -18.32 -15.83
CA ARG A 140 -3.10 -19.51 -14.95
C ARG A 140 -4.50 -20.00 -14.60
N ASP A 141 -5.42 -19.10 -14.27
CA ASP A 141 -6.81 -19.44 -13.94
C ASP A 141 -7.53 -20.03 -15.15
N ASN A 142 -7.23 -19.56 -16.38
CA ASN A 142 -7.81 -20.06 -17.63
C ASN A 142 -7.16 -21.35 -18.15
N GLN A 143 -6.11 -21.89 -17.54
CA GLN A 143 -5.51 -23.17 -17.94
C GLN A 143 -6.39 -24.40 -17.65
N TRP A 144 -7.46 -24.22 -16.88
CA TRP A 144 -8.48 -25.25 -16.63
C TRP A 144 -9.65 -25.14 -17.63
N GLU A 145 -9.38 -25.06 -18.96
CA GLU A 145 -10.41 -25.38 -19.92
C GLU A 145 -10.61 -26.88 -19.96
N ALA A 146 -11.88 -27.31 -19.80
CA ALA A 146 -12.26 -28.71 -19.91
C ALA A 146 -11.71 -29.30 -21.22
N PRO A 147 -11.23 -30.57 -21.22
CA PRO A 147 -10.73 -31.18 -22.45
C PRO A 147 -11.80 -31.10 -23.54
N PRO A 148 -11.42 -30.77 -24.79
CA PRO A 148 -12.39 -30.61 -25.87
C PRO A 148 -13.25 -31.87 -26.00
N PRO A 149 -14.56 -31.76 -26.17
CA PRO A 149 -15.44 -32.91 -26.25
C PRO A 149 -14.97 -33.83 -27.39
N LEU A 150 -14.89 -35.11 -27.08
CA LEU A 150 -14.54 -36.15 -28.05
C LEU A 150 -15.39 -35.97 -29.31
N LYS A 151 -14.71 -35.74 -30.44
CA LYS A 151 -15.38 -35.61 -31.73
C LYS A 151 -16.14 -36.90 -32.05
N THR A 152 -17.45 -36.90 -31.81
CA THR A 152 -18.33 -37.89 -32.43
C THR A 152 -18.45 -37.52 -33.89
N SER A 153 -17.99 -38.44 -34.74
CA SER A 153 -18.05 -38.33 -36.19
C SER A 153 -19.51 -38.35 -36.69
N SER A 154 -20.05 -37.17 -36.97
CA SER A 154 -21.23 -37.07 -37.81
C SER A 154 -21.05 -35.87 -38.75
N SER A 155 -20.99 -36.22 -40.01
CA SER A 155 -20.84 -35.37 -41.16
C SER A 155 -22.00 -34.38 -41.31
N SER A 156 -21.68 -33.08 -41.25
CA SER A 156 -22.40 -32.06 -42.00
C SER A 156 -21.46 -30.88 -42.28
N ARG A 157 -21.07 -30.73 -43.54
CA ARG A 157 -20.32 -29.59 -44.06
C ARG A 157 -21.21 -28.34 -43.95
N SER A 158 -20.94 -27.49 -42.98
CA SER A 158 -21.29 -26.09 -43.03
C SER A 158 -19.98 -25.29 -43.11
N ASN A 159 -19.73 -24.71 -44.28
CA ASN A 159 -18.65 -23.77 -44.53
C ASN A 159 -18.96 -22.43 -43.78
N SER A 160 -18.77 -22.38 -42.49
CA SER A 160 -18.58 -21.13 -41.83
C SER A 160 -17.06 -20.86 -41.78
N ARG A 161 -16.60 -19.94 -42.65
CA ARG A 161 -15.29 -19.32 -42.52
C ARG A 161 -15.28 -18.62 -41.13
N SER A 162 -14.85 -19.33 -40.10
CA SER A 162 -14.48 -18.69 -38.84
C SER A 162 -13.30 -17.80 -39.15
N ASN A 163 -13.49 -16.47 -39.03
CA ASN A 163 -12.39 -15.54 -38.97
C ASN A 163 -11.40 -16.09 -37.94
N PRO A 164 -10.08 -16.07 -38.18
CA PRO A 164 -9.11 -16.45 -37.20
C PRO A 164 -9.35 -15.56 -35.97
N SER A 165 -9.80 -16.17 -34.89
CA SER A 165 -10.08 -15.47 -33.63
C SER A 165 -8.83 -14.69 -33.25
N ARG A 166 -8.93 -13.35 -33.27
CA ARG A 166 -7.85 -12.45 -32.89
C ARG A 166 -7.49 -12.82 -31.46
N LYS A 167 -6.27 -13.28 -31.23
CA LYS A 167 -5.79 -13.62 -29.89
C LYS A 167 -6.07 -12.44 -28.94
N PRO A 168 -6.52 -12.67 -27.71
CA PRO A 168 -6.77 -11.59 -26.76
C PRO A 168 -5.45 -10.81 -26.54
N LYS A 169 -5.53 -9.50 -26.62
CA LYS A 169 -4.39 -8.62 -26.34
C LYS A 169 -4.00 -8.76 -24.88
N LYS A 170 -2.71 -8.81 -24.62
CA LYS A 170 -2.15 -8.84 -23.26
C LYS A 170 -1.56 -7.49 -22.90
N PHE A 171 -1.80 -7.04 -21.69
CA PHE A 171 -1.44 -5.70 -21.26
C PHE A 171 -0.46 -5.74 -20.09
N VAL A 172 0.40 -4.71 -20.05
CA VAL A 172 1.33 -4.44 -18.96
C VAL A 172 1.15 -2.99 -18.49
N ALA A 173 1.57 -2.73 -17.27
CA ALA A 173 1.71 -1.38 -16.73
C ALA A 173 3.19 -0.97 -16.78
N ILE A 174 3.46 0.24 -17.26
CA ILE A 174 4.81 0.77 -17.39
C ILE A 174 4.95 1.96 -16.46
N LYS A 175 5.70 1.77 -15.38
CA LYS A 175 6.01 2.82 -14.41
C LYS A 175 7.29 3.54 -14.86
N LYS A 176 7.15 4.79 -15.31
CA LYS A 176 8.26 5.69 -15.58
C LYS A 176 8.60 6.41 -14.30
N ILE A 177 9.78 6.14 -13.73
CA ILE A 177 10.25 6.78 -12.51
C ILE A 177 10.95 8.09 -12.89
N TYR A 178 10.65 9.17 -12.14
CA TYR A 178 11.22 10.47 -12.45
C TYR A 178 12.69 10.56 -12.05
N VAL A 179 13.43 11.37 -12.80
CA VAL A 179 14.88 11.64 -12.58
C VAL A 179 15.14 12.33 -11.24
N THR A 180 14.14 13.01 -10.68
CA THR A 180 14.18 13.64 -9.36
C THR A 180 14.30 12.65 -8.19
N SER A 181 13.95 11.38 -8.41
CA SER A 181 14.14 10.33 -7.40
C SER A 181 15.61 9.95 -7.26
N SER A 182 16.09 9.77 -6.04
CA SER A 182 17.48 9.36 -5.84
C SER A 182 17.77 7.99 -6.46
N PRO A 183 18.95 7.76 -7.05
CA PRO A 183 19.31 6.47 -7.63
C PRO A 183 19.21 5.31 -6.63
N THR A 184 19.58 5.54 -5.38
CA THR A 184 19.49 4.55 -4.29
C THR A 184 18.06 4.11 -4.05
N ARG A 185 17.11 5.06 -4.06
CA ARG A 185 15.68 4.78 -3.87
C ARG A 185 15.10 3.98 -5.03
N ILE A 186 15.45 4.35 -6.28
CA ILE A 186 15.02 3.61 -7.47
C ILE A 186 15.54 2.16 -7.42
N PHE A 187 16.82 2.00 -7.07
CA PHE A 187 17.43 0.68 -6.96
C PHE A 187 16.76 -0.16 -5.87
N ASN A 188 16.52 0.43 -4.70
CA ASN A 188 15.83 -0.24 -3.59
C ASN A 188 14.42 -0.70 -4.00
N GLU A 189 13.63 0.14 -4.65
CA GLU A 189 12.28 -0.24 -5.14
C GLU A 189 12.35 -1.45 -6.09
N LEU A 190 13.24 -1.42 -7.06
CA LEU A 190 13.40 -2.50 -8.03
C LEU A 190 13.91 -3.80 -7.38
N GLU A 191 14.82 -3.70 -6.42
CA GLU A 191 15.33 -4.84 -5.66
C GLU A 191 14.23 -5.48 -4.81
N LEU A 192 13.43 -4.67 -4.10
CA LEU A 192 12.31 -5.14 -3.30
C LEU A 192 11.25 -5.84 -4.17
N LEU A 193 10.88 -5.24 -5.30
CA LEU A 193 9.95 -5.85 -6.26
C LEU A 193 10.48 -7.17 -6.82
N HIS A 194 11.79 -7.25 -7.10
CA HIS A 194 12.43 -8.47 -7.56
C HIS A 194 12.39 -9.57 -6.49
N ASP A 195 12.66 -9.22 -5.24
CA ASP A 195 12.63 -10.16 -4.12
C ASP A 195 11.21 -10.66 -3.81
N LEU A 196 10.20 -9.84 -4.09
CA LEU A 196 8.79 -10.15 -3.86
C LEU A 196 8.11 -10.84 -5.05
N ARG A 197 8.80 -11.07 -6.17
CA ARG A 197 8.21 -11.57 -7.42
C ARG A 197 7.39 -12.86 -7.30
N ASP A 198 7.72 -13.72 -6.35
CA ASP A 198 7.01 -14.99 -6.10
C ASP A 198 5.98 -14.88 -4.96
N SER A 199 5.76 -13.67 -4.44
CA SER A 199 4.87 -13.43 -3.32
C SER A 199 3.41 -13.34 -3.78
N PRO A 200 2.47 -14.00 -3.09
CA PRO A 200 1.06 -13.93 -3.44
C PRO A 200 0.51 -12.52 -3.20
N SER A 201 -0.39 -12.08 -4.07
CA SER A 201 -1.06 -10.77 -3.97
C SER A 201 -0.11 -9.55 -3.92
N VAL A 202 1.12 -9.69 -4.44
CA VAL A 202 2.09 -8.61 -4.62
C VAL A 202 2.38 -8.47 -6.12
N CYS A 203 2.46 -7.25 -6.62
CA CYS A 203 2.79 -6.97 -8.01
C CYS A 203 4.25 -7.33 -8.29
N PRO A 204 4.55 -8.31 -9.16
CA PRO A 204 5.93 -8.67 -9.47
C PRO A 204 6.52 -7.69 -10.50
N LEU A 205 7.85 -7.49 -10.45
CA LEU A 205 8.59 -6.84 -11.52
C LEU A 205 8.79 -7.84 -12.68
N ILE A 206 8.34 -7.48 -13.88
CA ILE A 206 8.59 -8.28 -15.10
C ILE A 206 10.00 -8.02 -15.60
N THR A 207 10.35 -6.75 -15.82
CA THR A 207 11.68 -6.31 -16.24
C THR A 207 11.81 -4.79 -16.02
N ALA A 208 13.02 -4.27 -16.17
CA ALA A 208 13.27 -2.83 -16.11
C ALA A 208 14.20 -2.40 -17.26
N PHE A 209 14.00 -1.19 -17.76
CA PHE A 209 14.83 -0.53 -18.75
C PHE A 209 15.41 0.74 -18.15
N ARG A 210 16.67 1.01 -18.46
CA ARG A 210 17.34 2.26 -18.08
C ARG A 210 17.91 2.92 -19.32
N HIS A 211 17.73 4.22 -19.42
CA HIS A 211 18.41 5.06 -20.38
C HIS A 211 18.84 6.35 -19.68
N SER A 212 20.15 6.55 -19.56
CA SER A 212 20.72 7.63 -18.72
C SER A 212 20.13 7.61 -17.31
N ASP A 213 19.48 8.69 -16.88
CA ASP A 213 18.86 8.83 -15.57
C ASP A 213 17.40 8.38 -15.51
N GLN A 214 16.83 7.95 -16.65
CA GLN A 214 15.43 7.51 -16.68
C GLN A 214 15.33 6.00 -16.53
N VAL A 215 14.40 5.56 -15.69
CA VAL A 215 14.12 4.14 -15.44
C VAL A 215 12.65 3.85 -15.72
N LEU A 216 12.42 2.76 -16.45
CA LEU A 216 11.09 2.20 -16.72
C LEU A 216 10.97 0.85 -16.06
N ALA A 217 10.05 0.69 -15.12
CA ALA A 217 9.69 -0.61 -14.58
C ALA A 217 8.48 -1.17 -15.34
N ILE A 218 8.58 -2.40 -15.81
CA ILE A 218 7.50 -3.11 -16.50
C ILE A 218 6.84 -4.05 -15.50
N LEU A 219 5.56 -3.85 -15.29
CA LEU A 219 4.75 -4.53 -14.29
C LEU A 219 3.53 -5.18 -14.96
N PRO A 220 2.94 -6.24 -14.40
CA PRO A 220 1.64 -6.73 -14.85
C PRO A 220 0.57 -5.63 -14.77
N TYR A 221 -0.33 -5.61 -15.77
CA TYR A 221 -1.52 -4.77 -15.69
C TYR A 221 -2.63 -5.55 -14.99
N PHE A 222 -3.06 -5.05 -13.81
CA PHE A 222 -4.18 -5.60 -13.07
C PHE A 222 -5.44 -4.80 -13.34
N ARG A 223 -6.51 -5.52 -13.71
CA ARG A 223 -7.84 -4.92 -13.75
C ARG A 223 -8.31 -4.72 -12.32
N HIS A 224 -8.78 -3.53 -12.01
CA HIS A 224 -9.28 -3.14 -10.70
C HIS A 224 -10.38 -2.11 -10.84
N GLN A 225 -11.14 -1.90 -9.79
CA GLN A 225 -12.11 -0.81 -9.70
C GLN A 225 -11.63 0.24 -8.72
N ASP A 226 -12.04 1.50 -8.93
CA ASP A 226 -11.81 2.57 -7.98
C ASP A 226 -12.46 2.23 -6.63
N PHE A 227 -11.70 2.39 -5.54
CA PHE A 227 -12.15 2.11 -4.19
C PHE A 227 -13.44 2.87 -3.83
N ARG A 228 -13.56 4.14 -4.25
CA ARG A 228 -14.73 5.00 -3.98
C ARG A 228 -16.03 4.40 -4.53
N LYS A 229 -15.97 3.58 -5.59
CA LYS A 229 -17.16 3.01 -6.24
C LYS A 229 -17.73 1.80 -5.52
N TYR A 230 -16.88 1.00 -4.85
CA TYR A 230 -17.36 -0.25 -4.24
C TYR A 230 -17.36 -0.23 -2.72
N TYR A 231 -16.46 0.52 -2.02
CA TYR A 231 -16.38 0.48 -0.56
C TYR A 231 -17.71 0.83 0.16
N PRO A 232 -18.56 1.78 -0.35
CA PRO A 232 -19.77 2.13 0.37
C PRO A 232 -20.80 0.99 0.42
N ASN A 233 -20.74 0.09 -0.57
CA ASN A 233 -21.69 -1.00 -0.75
C ASN A 233 -21.17 -2.36 -0.28
N MET A 234 -19.93 -2.42 0.23
CA MET A 234 -19.33 -3.66 0.73
C MET A 234 -20.17 -4.24 1.89
N THR A 235 -20.48 -5.51 1.77
CA THR A 235 -21.06 -6.32 2.85
C THR A 235 -19.94 -6.86 3.76
N VAL A 236 -20.28 -7.41 4.94
CA VAL A 236 -19.26 -8.00 5.82
C VAL A 236 -18.49 -9.14 5.15
N PRO A 237 -19.12 -10.06 4.40
CA PRO A 237 -18.38 -11.04 3.59
C PRO A 237 -17.41 -10.42 2.59
N ASP A 238 -17.78 -9.36 1.87
CA ASP A 238 -16.88 -8.67 0.94
C ASP A 238 -15.68 -8.06 1.66
N ILE A 239 -15.91 -7.48 2.85
CA ILE A 239 -14.85 -6.95 3.71
C ILE A 239 -13.88 -8.06 4.11
N LYS A 240 -14.37 -9.24 4.50
CA LYS A 240 -13.53 -10.40 4.83
C LYS A 240 -12.62 -10.79 3.66
N LEU A 241 -13.17 -10.88 2.45
CA LEU A 241 -12.43 -11.24 1.23
C LEU A 241 -11.38 -10.19 0.87
N TYR A 242 -11.75 -8.91 0.91
CA TYR A 242 -10.83 -7.80 0.68
C TYR A 242 -9.64 -7.85 1.66
N PHE A 243 -9.91 -7.93 2.96
CA PHE A 243 -8.86 -7.94 3.98
C PHE A 243 -8.06 -9.24 3.98
N ARG A 244 -8.67 -10.37 3.67
CA ARG A 244 -7.93 -11.62 3.48
C ARG A 244 -6.89 -11.47 2.36
N SER A 245 -7.27 -10.89 1.21
CA SER A 245 -6.36 -10.64 0.11
C SER A 245 -5.27 -9.62 0.49
N LEU A 246 -5.61 -8.52 1.16
CA LEU A 246 -4.66 -7.52 1.63
C LEU A 246 -3.67 -8.10 2.66
N PHE A 247 -4.15 -8.83 3.65
CA PHE A 247 -3.28 -9.42 4.67
C PHE A 247 -2.44 -10.58 4.12
N THR A 248 -2.88 -11.27 3.06
CA THR A 248 -2.04 -12.22 2.33
C THR A 248 -0.84 -11.52 1.68
N ALA A 249 -1.04 -10.37 1.06
CA ALA A 249 0.04 -9.56 0.52
C ALA A 249 0.98 -9.06 1.64
N LEU A 250 0.42 -8.50 2.71
CA LEU A 250 1.20 -7.99 3.84
C LEU A 250 1.99 -9.09 4.54
N ALA A 251 1.43 -10.28 4.74
CA ALA A 251 2.16 -11.41 5.33
C ALA A 251 3.39 -11.79 4.50
N ALA A 252 3.25 -11.84 3.17
CA ALA A 252 4.35 -12.15 2.27
C ALA A 252 5.44 -11.06 2.27
N VAL A 253 5.07 -9.79 2.38
CA VAL A 253 5.99 -8.65 2.45
C VAL A 253 6.71 -8.64 3.81
N HIS A 254 5.95 -8.78 4.90
CA HIS A 254 6.47 -8.75 6.27
C HIS A 254 7.35 -9.96 6.60
N GLU A 255 7.07 -11.16 6.03
CA GLU A 255 7.94 -12.34 6.17
C GLU A 255 9.38 -12.06 5.69
N LYS A 256 9.54 -11.15 4.73
CA LYS A 256 10.85 -10.73 4.22
C LYS A 256 11.46 -9.55 4.99
N GLY A 257 10.82 -9.10 6.06
CA GLY A 257 11.25 -7.95 6.85
C GLY A 257 11.14 -6.63 6.08
N ILE A 258 10.17 -6.52 5.19
CA ILE A 258 9.93 -5.30 4.40
C ILE A 258 8.74 -4.55 4.99
N LEU A 259 8.89 -3.25 5.22
CA LEU A 259 7.84 -2.29 5.52
C LEU A 259 7.41 -1.64 4.21
N HIS A 260 6.12 -1.66 3.90
CA HIS A 260 5.60 -0.99 2.70
C HIS A 260 5.51 0.53 2.89
N ARG A 261 5.14 0.99 4.08
CA ARG A 261 5.02 2.39 4.54
C ARG A 261 3.87 3.19 3.95
N ASP A 262 3.32 2.80 2.81
CA ASP A 262 2.22 3.53 2.14
C ASP A 262 1.04 2.62 1.79
N ILE A 263 0.51 1.92 2.79
CA ILE A 263 -0.70 1.12 2.65
C ILE A 263 -1.92 2.04 2.64
N LYS A 264 -2.55 2.16 1.45
CA LYS A 264 -3.77 2.92 1.21
C LYS A 264 -4.58 2.26 0.08
N PRO A 265 -5.86 2.61 -0.11
CA PRO A 265 -6.69 1.97 -1.13
C PRO A 265 -6.16 2.07 -2.55
N THR A 266 -5.50 3.18 -2.92
CA THR A 266 -4.92 3.36 -4.26
C THR A 266 -3.71 2.46 -4.53
N ASN A 267 -3.02 2.01 -3.47
CA ASN A 267 -1.87 1.11 -3.57
C ASN A 267 -2.26 -0.38 -3.41
N PHE A 268 -3.55 -0.68 -3.23
CA PHE A 268 -4.07 -2.05 -3.24
C PHE A 268 -5.14 -2.18 -4.32
N LEU A 269 -4.72 -2.58 -5.52
CA LEU A 269 -5.58 -2.72 -6.70
C LEU A 269 -6.50 -3.92 -6.51
N TYR A 270 -7.78 -3.67 -6.22
CA TYR A 270 -8.76 -4.73 -5.94
C TYR A 270 -9.80 -4.86 -7.06
N ASP A 271 -10.05 -6.08 -7.47
CA ASP A 271 -11.13 -6.47 -8.40
C ASP A 271 -12.26 -7.13 -7.58
N PRO A 272 -13.39 -6.43 -7.34
CA PRO A 272 -14.51 -6.99 -6.58
C PRO A 272 -15.16 -8.21 -7.25
N ASP A 273 -15.15 -8.26 -8.60
CA ASP A 273 -15.75 -9.35 -9.35
C ASP A 273 -14.95 -10.66 -9.19
N LYS A 274 -13.61 -10.55 -9.16
CA LYS A 274 -12.70 -11.67 -8.93
C LYS A 274 -12.37 -11.89 -7.46
N GLN A 275 -12.80 -10.99 -6.58
CA GLN A 275 -12.52 -10.98 -5.13
C GLN A 275 -11.02 -11.08 -4.83
N ARG A 276 -10.19 -10.45 -5.66
CA ARG A 276 -8.73 -10.54 -5.60
C ARG A 276 -8.10 -9.16 -5.70
N GLY A 277 -7.11 -8.91 -4.84
CA GLY A 277 -6.33 -7.68 -4.82
C GLY A 277 -4.83 -7.93 -4.98
N VAL A 278 -4.13 -6.90 -5.42
CA VAL A 278 -2.68 -6.90 -5.61
C VAL A 278 -2.09 -5.63 -5.03
N LEU A 279 -1.09 -5.79 -4.17
CA LEU A 279 -0.35 -4.69 -3.56
C LEU A 279 0.69 -4.16 -4.56
N VAL A 280 0.71 -2.85 -4.75
CA VAL A 280 1.58 -2.13 -5.70
C VAL A 280 2.32 -0.99 -5.02
N ASP A 281 3.28 -0.41 -5.72
CA ASP A 281 4.02 0.79 -5.34
C ASP A 281 4.89 0.65 -4.08
N PHE A 282 6.12 0.18 -4.30
CA PHE A 282 7.14 0.00 -3.27
C PHE A 282 8.13 1.17 -3.20
N GLY A 283 7.78 2.32 -3.77
CA GLY A 283 8.65 3.51 -3.82
C GLY A 283 9.02 4.09 -2.45
N LEU A 284 8.22 3.84 -1.40
CA LEU A 284 8.48 4.23 -0.01
C LEU A 284 8.90 3.05 0.88
N ALA A 285 8.98 1.85 0.31
CA ALA A 285 9.24 0.65 1.09
C ALA A 285 10.71 0.56 1.54
N GLU A 286 10.90 0.02 2.74
CA GLU A 286 12.23 -0.17 3.35
C GLU A 286 12.32 -1.52 4.04
N ARG A 287 13.57 -1.99 4.25
CA ARG A 287 13.81 -3.17 5.10
C ARG A 287 13.81 -2.77 6.57
N GLU A 288 13.22 -3.61 7.41
CA GLU A 288 13.21 -3.43 8.86
C GLU A 288 14.64 -3.42 9.40
N GLY A 289 14.92 -2.53 10.36
CA GLY A 289 16.21 -2.46 11.06
C GLY A 289 17.29 -1.58 10.39
N VAL A 290 16.95 -0.79 9.39
CA VAL A 290 17.89 0.16 8.76
C VAL A 290 18.23 1.32 9.73
N ASP A 291 17.27 1.76 10.53
CA ASP A 291 17.47 2.78 11.56
C ASP A 291 18.07 2.19 12.84
N HIS A 292 19.34 2.52 13.14
CA HIS A 292 20.09 1.91 14.25
C HIS A 292 19.92 2.60 15.61
N LYS A 293 19.01 3.56 15.75
CA LYS A 293 18.78 4.26 17.02
C LYS A 293 17.68 3.58 17.84
N PRO A 294 17.99 2.86 18.93
CA PRO A 294 17.00 2.12 19.69
C PRO A 294 15.93 3.05 20.27
N CYS A 295 14.66 2.71 20.05
CA CYS A 295 13.53 3.40 20.63
C CYS A 295 13.15 2.80 21.99
N LEU A 296 12.52 3.59 22.86
CA LEU A 296 12.01 3.11 24.16
C LEU A 296 10.92 2.03 24.00
N CYS A 297 10.22 1.99 22.89
CA CYS A 297 9.15 1.02 22.62
C CYS A 297 9.65 -0.42 22.53
N HIS A 298 10.91 -0.63 22.12
CA HIS A 298 11.54 -1.95 22.05
C HIS A 298 12.21 -2.41 23.35
N LEU A 299 12.25 -1.55 24.37
CA LEU A 299 12.79 -1.92 25.66
C LEU A 299 11.75 -2.69 26.48
N ASP A 300 12.24 -3.57 27.35
CA ASP A 300 11.42 -4.17 28.37
C ASP A 300 10.80 -3.12 29.32
N GLN A 301 9.72 -3.47 29.99
CA GLN A 301 8.93 -2.53 30.76
C GLN A 301 9.73 -1.85 31.89
N GLU A 302 10.66 -2.56 32.50
CA GLU A 302 11.43 -2.05 33.61
C GLU A 302 12.51 -1.06 33.15
N SER A 303 13.29 -1.43 32.15
CA SER A 303 14.26 -0.56 31.49
C SER A 303 13.62 0.70 30.92
N ARG A 304 12.44 0.57 30.32
CA ARG A 304 11.64 1.70 29.82
C ARG A 304 11.26 2.65 30.96
N ARG A 305 10.72 2.12 32.07
CA ARG A 305 10.36 2.92 33.26
C ARG A 305 11.56 3.64 33.84
N GLN A 306 12.71 2.98 33.92
CA GLN A 306 13.93 3.59 34.42
C GLN A 306 14.40 4.74 33.53
N LYS A 307 14.44 4.57 32.22
CA LYS A 307 14.79 5.62 31.26
C LYS A 307 13.81 6.79 31.29
N ILE A 308 12.49 6.52 31.36
CA ILE A 308 11.46 7.54 31.49
C ILE A 308 11.66 8.35 32.77
N ARG A 309 11.93 7.72 33.93
CA ARG A 309 12.22 8.40 35.20
C ARG A 309 13.47 9.30 35.12
N ALA A 310 14.47 8.91 34.33
CA ALA A 310 15.67 9.70 34.14
C ALA A 310 15.45 10.89 33.21
N THR A 311 14.37 10.93 32.42
CA THR A 311 14.12 11.98 31.43
C THR A 311 13.30 13.12 32.08
N TYR A 312 13.93 14.28 32.27
CA TYR A 312 13.30 15.46 32.90
C TYR A 312 12.01 15.89 32.18
N ALA A 313 11.97 15.91 30.87
CA ALA A 313 10.79 16.33 30.09
C ALA A 313 9.58 15.44 30.31
N LEU A 314 9.78 14.11 30.41
CA LEU A 314 8.72 13.15 30.68
C LEU A 314 8.22 13.22 32.13
N ASN A 315 9.09 13.56 33.08
CA ASN A 315 8.72 13.74 34.47
C ASN A 315 7.98 15.08 34.72
N ALA A 316 8.38 16.14 34.00
CA ALA A 316 7.72 17.45 34.11
C ALA A 316 6.26 17.41 33.61
N SER A 317 5.90 16.51 32.67
CA SER A 317 4.53 16.34 32.23
C SER A 317 3.57 15.81 33.29
N HIS A 318 4.09 15.21 34.38
CA HIS A 318 3.28 14.78 35.52
C HIS A 318 2.90 15.91 36.48
N ALA A 319 3.54 17.08 36.35
CA ALA A 319 3.28 18.23 37.23
C ALA A 319 2.06 19.08 36.81
N GLY A 320 1.29 18.64 35.82
CA GLY A 320 0.13 19.33 35.25
C GLY A 320 0.44 20.06 33.95
N PRO A 321 -0.60 20.44 33.18
CA PRO A 321 -0.40 21.07 31.90
C PRO A 321 0.34 22.38 32.02
N GLN A 322 1.51 22.49 31.45
CA GLN A 322 2.21 23.75 31.27
C GLN A 322 1.39 24.62 30.32
N PRO A 323 1.08 25.86 30.65
CA PRO A 323 0.35 26.75 29.77
C PRO A 323 1.24 27.12 28.59
N GLY A 324 1.01 26.52 27.43
CA GLY A 324 1.62 26.89 26.16
C GLY A 324 2.84 26.06 25.75
N TYR A 325 3.21 26.23 24.51
CA TYR A 325 4.37 25.62 23.87
C TYR A 325 5.65 26.27 24.45
N PRO A 326 6.70 25.49 24.80
CA PRO A 326 7.95 26.09 25.24
C PRO A 326 8.56 26.89 24.07
N LYS A 327 8.47 28.22 24.13
CA LYS A 327 8.90 29.12 23.07
C LYS A 327 10.42 29.06 22.74
N ASN A 328 11.20 28.46 23.61
CA ASN A 328 12.66 28.37 23.51
C ASN A 328 13.14 26.92 23.70
N ASP A 329 12.51 25.97 23.02
CA ASP A 329 12.99 24.58 23.02
C ASP A 329 14.24 24.47 22.17
N THR A 330 15.41 24.39 22.83
CA THR A 330 16.74 24.24 22.18
C THR A 330 17.10 22.77 21.94
N ARG A 331 16.22 21.83 22.24
CA ARG A 331 16.49 20.42 22.01
C ARG A 331 16.52 20.15 20.50
N PRO A 332 17.48 19.36 20.02
CA PRO A 332 17.51 18.98 18.60
C PRO A 332 16.22 18.23 18.23
N SER A 333 15.65 18.55 17.06
CA SER A 333 14.50 17.80 16.55
C SER A 333 14.91 16.35 16.33
N ARG A 334 14.04 15.43 16.80
CA ARG A 334 14.25 14.01 16.57
C ARG A 334 14.02 13.72 15.09
N ARG A 335 15.02 13.16 14.40
CA ARG A 335 14.88 12.70 13.02
C ARG A 335 14.42 11.26 13.03
N ALA A 336 13.40 10.95 12.25
CA ALA A 336 12.92 9.60 11.96
C ALA A 336 12.21 9.65 10.59
N ASN A 337 12.24 8.54 9.87
CA ASN A 337 11.50 8.43 8.63
C ASN A 337 10.00 8.60 8.88
N ARG A 338 9.33 9.51 8.14
CA ARG A 338 7.90 9.83 8.24
C ARG A 338 7.16 9.60 6.91
N ALA A 339 7.77 8.82 6.01
CA ALA A 339 7.18 8.50 4.73
C ALA A 339 5.77 7.89 4.88
N GLY A 340 4.98 8.03 3.84
CA GLY A 340 3.62 7.51 3.74
C GLY A 340 2.54 8.59 3.85
N THR A 341 1.37 8.31 3.31
CA THR A 341 0.21 9.20 3.27
C THR A 341 -0.31 9.51 4.68
N ARG A 342 -0.45 10.79 5.04
CA ARG A 342 -0.72 11.27 6.42
C ARG A 342 -1.91 10.61 7.11
N GLY A 343 -3.06 10.55 6.44
CA GLY A 343 -4.27 9.96 7.02
C GLY A 343 -4.14 8.47 7.36
N PHE A 344 -3.09 7.79 6.87
CA PHE A 344 -2.81 6.37 7.12
C PHE A 344 -1.60 6.15 8.02
N ARG A 345 -0.85 7.20 8.40
CA ARG A 345 0.35 7.08 9.24
C ARG A 345 0.03 6.56 10.64
N ALA A 346 0.81 5.59 11.10
CA ALA A 346 0.69 5.05 12.44
C ALA A 346 1.15 6.06 13.52
N PRO A 347 0.62 5.98 14.75
CA PRO A 347 1.02 6.90 15.84
C PRO A 347 2.52 6.94 16.09
N GLU A 348 3.21 5.79 16.02
CA GLU A 348 4.65 5.71 16.20
C GLU A 348 5.42 6.47 15.11
N VAL A 349 4.93 6.55 13.90
CA VAL A 349 5.50 7.39 12.83
C VAL A 349 5.35 8.85 13.20
N LEU A 350 4.16 9.29 13.62
CA LEU A 350 3.88 10.65 14.06
C LEU A 350 4.66 11.04 15.31
N PHE A 351 4.91 10.11 16.25
CA PHE A 351 5.80 10.29 17.40
C PHE A 351 7.29 10.21 17.04
N LYS A 352 7.63 10.13 15.74
CA LYS A 352 9.00 10.05 15.26
C LYS A 352 9.78 8.91 15.93
N CYS A 353 9.19 7.72 15.94
CA CYS A 353 9.87 6.51 16.38
C CYS A 353 11.02 6.20 15.44
N THR A 354 12.21 5.98 15.98
CA THR A 354 13.41 5.63 15.21
C THR A 354 13.50 4.13 14.91
N GLU A 355 12.64 3.32 15.47
CA GLU A 355 12.64 1.86 15.32
C GLU A 355 11.23 1.42 14.90
N GLN A 356 10.89 1.73 13.65
CA GLN A 356 9.61 1.39 13.05
C GLN A 356 9.65 -0.07 12.56
N THR A 357 8.55 -0.77 12.73
CA THR A 357 8.42 -2.18 12.34
C THR A 357 7.27 -2.36 11.35
N THR A 358 7.13 -3.53 10.78
CA THR A 358 6.02 -3.91 9.88
C THR A 358 4.64 -3.63 10.47
N LYS A 359 4.54 -3.32 11.76
CA LYS A 359 3.28 -2.96 12.44
C LYS A 359 2.69 -1.62 11.97
N ILE A 360 3.48 -0.74 11.35
CA ILE A 360 2.95 0.51 10.75
C ILE A 360 1.96 0.21 9.62
N ASP A 361 2.25 -0.79 8.79
CA ASP A 361 1.38 -1.20 7.67
C ASP A 361 0.06 -1.79 8.17
N ILE A 362 0.10 -2.49 9.32
CA ILE A 362 -1.11 -3.04 9.96
C ILE A 362 -2.03 -1.92 10.46
N TRP A 363 -1.46 -0.82 10.99
CA TRP A 363 -2.25 0.36 11.34
C TRP A 363 -2.95 0.94 10.11
N SER A 364 -2.21 1.13 9.02
CA SER A 364 -2.76 1.68 7.77
C SER A 364 -3.88 0.78 7.21
N ALA A 365 -3.73 -0.54 7.25
CA ALA A 365 -4.80 -1.49 6.92
C ALA A 365 -6.00 -1.33 7.87
N GLY A 366 -5.76 -1.07 9.17
CA GLY A 366 -6.80 -0.75 10.14
C GLY A 366 -7.57 0.53 9.79
N VAL A 367 -6.89 1.57 9.28
CA VAL A 367 -7.55 2.81 8.81
C VAL A 367 -8.45 2.53 7.60
N ILE A 368 -8.03 1.67 6.67
CA ILE A 368 -8.88 1.25 5.55
C ILE A 368 -10.15 0.54 6.08
N LEU A 369 -10.00 -0.36 7.05
CA LEU A 369 -11.15 -1.04 7.67
C LEU A 369 -12.09 -0.06 8.35
N LEU A 370 -11.54 0.88 9.12
CA LEU A 370 -12.32 1.94 9.78
C LEU A 370 -13.12 2.76 8.76
N THR A 371 -12.48 3.13 7.64
CA THR A 371 -13.09 3.84 6.52
C THR A 371 -14.30 3.09 5.96
N ILE A 372 -14.15 1.79 5.71
CA ILE A 372 -15.23 0.94 5.15
C ILE A 372 -16.37 0.77 6.16
N LEU A 373 -16.07 0.46 7.41
CA LEU A 373 -17.07 0.27 8.46
C LEU A 373 -17.85 1.55 8.76
N CYS A 374 -17.19 2.69 8.70
CA CYS A 374 -17.78 4.00 8.94
C CYS A 374 -18.43 4.63 7.71
N LYS A 375 -18.29 4.02 6.52
CA LYS A 375 -18.77 4.55 5.25
C LYS A 375 -18.31 6.00 4.96
N ARG A 376 -17.08 6.34 5.39
CA ARG A 376 -16.51 7.68 5.27
C ARG A 376 -15.09 7.61 4.69
N PHE A 377 -14.87 8.29 3.56
CA PHE A 377 -13.57 8.41 2.91
C PHE A 377 -13.30 9.87 2.48
N PRO A 378 -12.14 10.44 2.79
CA PRO A 378 -11.16 9.89 3.73
C PRO A 378 -11.71 9.84 5.16
N PHE A 379 -11.23 8.94 6.00
CA PHE A 379 -11.62 8.91 7.41
C PHE A 379 -10.88 9.97 8.20
N PHE A 380 -9.56 10.04 8.05
CA PHE A 380 -8.69 11.10 8.54
C PHE A 380 -8.33 12.02 7.37
N ASN A 381 -8.45 13.33 7.57
CA ASN A 381 -8.19 14.35 6.55
C ASN A 381 -7.31 15.45 7.14
N SER A 382 -6.05 15.12 7.41
CA SER A 382 -5.11 15.98 8.12
C SER A 382 -4.20 16.70 7.14
N THR A 383 -4.03 18.01 7.33
CA THR A 383 -3.13 18.85 6.52
C THR A 383 -1.67 18.69 6.94
N ASP A 384 -1.42 18.35 8.22
CA ASP A 384 -0.10 18.11 8.76
C ASP A 384 -0.07 16.99 9.81
N ASP A 385 1.12 16.62 10.28
CA ASP A 385 1.31 15.57 11.29
C ASP A 385 0.69 15.93 12.65
N VAL A 386 0.55 17.23 12.97
CA VAL A 386 -0.05 17.67 14.24
C VAL A 386 -1.56 17.46 14.18
N GLU A 387 -2.19 17.79 13.05
CA GLU A 387 -3.60 17.51 12.81
C GLU A 387 -3.89 16.01 12.79
N ALA A 388 -3.05 15.20 12.13
CA ALA A 388 -3.16 13.75 12.17
C ALA A 388 -3.11 13.21 13.60
N MET A 389 -2.23 13.75 14.44
CA MET A 389 -2.14 13.40 15.85
C MET A 389 -3.40 13.82 16.62
N ILE A 390 -3.98 14.98 16.33
CA ILE A 390 -5.22 15.48 16.93
C ILE A 390 -6.41 14.59 16.55
N GLU A 391 -6.52 14.20 15.28
CA GLU A 391 -7.59 13.32 14.81
C GLU A 391 -7.53 11.96 15.51
N ILE A 392 -6.35 11.35 15.61
CA ILE A 392 -6.16 10.12 16.37
C ILE A 392 -6.52 10.32 17.84
N ALA A 393 -6.08 11.46 18.44
CA ALA A 393 -6.38 11.77 19.85
C ALA A 393 -7.88 11.95 20.11
N THR A 394 -8.64 12.43 19.13
CA THR A 394 -10.10 12.55 19.25
C THR A 394 -10.76 11.18 19.41
N ILE A 395 -10.24 10.16 18.73
CA ILE A 395 -10.74 8.78 18.84
C ILE A 395 -10.29 8.13 20.14
N PHE A 396 -8.99 8.19 20.44
CA PHE A 396 -8.39 7.40 21.52
C PHE A 396 -8.37 8.10 22.89
N GLY A 397 -8.50 9.43 22.90
CA GLY A 397 -8.47 10.25 24.11
C GLY A 397 -7.06 10.54 24.63
N VAL A 398 -6.93 11.66 25.35
CA VAL A 398 -5.65 12.19 25.85
C VAL A 398 -4.88 11.15 26.68
N LYS A 399 -5.57 10.36 27.53
CA LYS A 399 -4.92 9.39 28.41
C LYS A 399 -4.15 8.31 27.63
N ARG A 400 -4.77 7.73 26.60
CA ARG A 400 -4.14 6.70 25.77
C ARG A 400 -3.03 7.28 24.90
N MET A 401 -3.23 8.50 24.36
CA MET A 401 -2.21 9.19 23.56
C MET A 401 -0.97 9.56 24.39
N ARG A 402 -1.13 9.99 25.64
CA ARG A 402 0.02 10.18 26.55
C ARG A 402 0.80 8.89 26.76
N GLN A 403 0.11 7.79 26.97
CA GLN A 403 0.76 6.48 27.13
C GLN A 403 1.53 6.09 25.84
N ALA A 404 0.92 6.28 24.67
CA ALA A 404 1.58 6.02 23.39
C ALA A 404 2.81 6.92 23.19
N GLY A 405 2.71 8.22 23.46
CA GLY A 405 3.86 9.13 23.42
C GLY A 405 5.01 8.67 24.32
N GLN A 406 4.69 8.27 25.55
CA GLN A 406 5.70 7.77 26.50
C GLN A 406 6.41 6.50 26.02
N LEU A 407 5.73 5.61 25.25
CA LEU A 407 6.38 4.45 24.65
C LEU A 407 7.54 4.85 23.74
N HIS A 408 7.42 5.98 23.05
CA HIS A 408 8.41 6.48 22.11
C HIS A 408 9.32 7.59 22.69
N GLY A 409 9.21 7.84 24.02
CA GLY A 409 9.98 8.89 24.68
C GLY A 409 9.51 10.30 24.35
N CYS A 410 8.25 10.46 23.93
CA CYS A 410 7.61 11.73 23.61
C CYS A 410 6.58 12.11 24.66
N VAL A 411 6.28 13.41 24.75
CA VAL A 411 5.20 13.95 25.58
C VAL A 411 4.05 14.38 24.68
N PHE A 412 2.87 13.83 24.94
CA PHE A 412 1.63 14.28 24.30
C PHE A 412 0.84 15.16 25.26
N GLU A 413 0.64 16.41 24.90
CA GLU A 413 -0.16 17.38 25.68
C GLU A 413 -1.06 18.17 24.73
N THR A 414 -2.31 18.35 25.12
CA THR A 414 -3.27 19.18 24.40
C THR A 414 -4.20 19.88 25.36
N ASN A 415 -4.60 21.11 25.00
CA ASN A 415 -5.62 21.91 25.69
C ASN A 415 -6.92 22.05 24.87
N ILE A 416 -7.05 21.29 23.77
CA ILE A 416 -8.24 21.29 22.92
C ILE A 416 -9.42 20.68 23.70
N PRO A 417 -10.49 21.45 24.00
CA PRO A 417 -11.56 20.99 24.88
C PRO A 417 -12.40 19.84 24.29
N SER A 418 -12.43 19.71 22.97
CA SER A 418 -13.15 18.62 22.28
C SER A 418 -12.48 17.26 22.42
N ILE A 419 -11.18 17.21 22.78
CA ILE A 419 -10.47 15.97 22.99
C ILE A 419 -10.65 15.53 24.43
N GLY A 420 -11.50 14.52 24.64
CA GLY A 420 -11.80 13.99 25.98
C GLY A 420 -10.61 13.24 26.60
N ALA A 421 -10.61 13.12 27.94
CA ALA A 421 -9.64 12.29 28.65
C ALA A 421 -9.73 10.81 28.24
N GLN A 422 -10.93 10.33 27.98
CA GLN A 422 -11.26 9.00 27.47
C GLN A 422 -11.63 9.10 25.99
N GLY A 423 -11.24 8.11 25.20
CA GLY A 423 -11.65 8.01 23.80
C GLY A 423 -13.04 7.40 23.63
N PHE A 424 -13.39 7.16 22.38
CA PHE A 424 -14.61 6.47 21.97
C PHE A 424 -14.31 5.02 21.62
N SER A 425 -15.28 4.13 21.76
CA SER A 425 -15.19 2.78 21.21
C SER A 425 -15.44 2.82 19.69
N PHE A 426 -14.78 1.95 18.94
CA PHE A 426 -15.00 1.84 17.50
C PHE A 426 -16.45 1.48 17.15
N GLU A 427 -17.11 0.69 17.99
CA GLU A 427 -18.55 0.43 17.88
C GLU A 427 -19.37 1.72 17.87
N LYS A 428 -19.11 2.61 18.84
CA LYS A 428 -19.80 3.90 18.93
C LYS A 428 -19.51 4.80 17.74
N ILE A 429 -18.27 4.82 17.27
CA ILE A 429 -17.87 5.59 16.09
C ILE A 429 -18.62 5.08 14.85
N MET A 430 -18.66 3.75 14.66
CA MET A 430 -19.35 3.12 13.55
C MET A 430 -20.85 3.43 13.57
N LEU A 431 -21.51 3.31 14.70
CA LEU A 431 -22.93 3.62 14.85
C LEU A 431 -23.25 5.09 14.55
N TRP A 432 -22.39 6.03 14.98
CA TRP A 432 -22.55 7.45 14.69
C TRP A 432 -22.35 7.78 13.22
N SER A 433 -21.26 7.30 12.64
CA SER A 433 -20.91 7.60 11.26
C SER A 433 -21.91 7.02 10.25
N THR A 434 -22.55 5.90 10.60
CA THR A 434 -23.60 5.27 9.78
C THR A 434 -25.02 5.73 10.13
N CYS A 435 -25.14 6.78 10.98
CA CYS A 435 -26.43 7.35 11.40
C CYS A 435 -27.40 6.33 12.05
N ARG A 436 -26.86 5.24 12.64
CA ARG A 436 -27.64 4.22 13.35
C ARG A 436 -27.83 4.55 14.83
N SER A 437 -27.17 5.57 15.36
CA SER A 437 -27.34 6.10 16.69
C SER A 437 -27.44 7.62 16.62
N ASP A 438 -28.54 8.17 17.13
CA ASP A 438 -28.77 9.61 17.27
C ASP A 438 -28.19 10.20 18.58
N GLY A 439 -27.50 9.36 19.36
CA GLY A 439 -26.97 9.71 20.68
C GLY A 439 -28.03 9.69 21.79
N SER A 440 -29.28 9.41 21.49
CA SER A 440 -30.34 9.24 22.50
C SER A 440 -30.22 7.87 23.21
N LYS A 441 -30.63 7.81 24.49
CA LYS A 441 -30.57 6.58 25.28
C LYS A 441 -31.55 5.49 24.82
N ASP A 442 -32.48 5.86 23.94
CA ASP A 442 -33.57 4.99 23.50
C ASP A 442 -33.33 4.35 22.11
N SER A 443 -32.25 4.75 21.40
CA SER A 443 -31.94 4.15 20.11
C SER A 443 -31.26 2.78 20.31
N LYS A 444 -32.01 1.69 20.08
CA LYS A 444 -31.55 0.29 20.19
C LYS A 444 -30.87 -0.19 18.90
N SER A 445 -30.02 0.59 18.30
CA SER A 445 -29.24 0.15 17.19
C SER A 445 -28.03 -0.61 17.69
N GLU A 446 -28.08 -1.91 17.68
CA GLU A 446 -26.96 -2.80 18.00
C GLU A 446 -26.23 -3.22 16.73
N LEU A 447 -24.94 -3.48 16.84
CA LEU A 447 -24.17 -4.13 15.79
C LEU A 447 -24.57 -5.61 15.67
N THR A 448 -24.58 -6.12 14.45
CA THR A 448 -24.68 -7.57 14.23
C THR A 448 -23.44 -8.29 14.80
N ASP A 449 -23.53 -9.59 15.00
CA ASP A 449 -22.38 -10.33 15.55
C ASP A 449 -21.18 -10.35 14.59
N GLU A 450 -21.44 -10.33 13.29
CA GLU A 450 -20.39 -10.16 12.28
C GLU A 450 -19.73 -8.78 12.35
N GLU A 451 -20.51 -7.71 12.50
CA GLU A 451 -19.99 -6.35 12.68
C GLU A 451 -19.20 -6.21 13.99
N LYS A 452 -19.64 -6.86 15.07
CA LYS A 452 -18.85 -6.91 16.33
C LYS A 452 -17.53 -7.61 16.11
N GLY A 453 -17.51 -8.70 15.31
CA GLY A 453 -16.28 -9.37 14.91
C GLY A 453 -15.34 -8.46 14.11
N ALA A 454 -15.88 -7.66 13.19
CA ALA A 454 -15.11 -6.68 12.43
C ALA A 454 -14.53 -5.57 13.33
N VAL A 455 -15.32 -5.07 14.28
CA VAL A 455 -14.89 -4.04 15.25
C VAL A 455 -13.82 -4.57 16.20
N GLU A 456 -13.94 -5.82 16.66
CA GLU A 456 -12.89 -6.48 17.48
C GLU A 456 -11.57 -6.57 16.69
N PHE A 457 -11.65 -7.03 15.43
CA PHE A 457 -10.51 -7.12 14.54
C PHE A 457 -9.87 -5.75 14.27
N LEU A 458 -10.69 -4.72 14.00
CA LEU A 458 -10.24 -3.34 13.89
C LEU A 458 -9.45 -2.89 15.14
N GLY A 459 -9.95 -3.21 16.34
CA GLY A 459 -9.27 -2.88 17.59
C GLY A 459 -7.90 -3.54 17.73
N ARG A 460 -7.71 -4.72 17.13
CA ARG A 460 -6.41 -5.41 17.07
C ARG A 460 -5.46 -4.78 16.06
N CYS A 461 -5.97 -4.27 14.94
CA CYS A 461 -5.18 -3.58 13.93
C CYS A 461 -4.76 -2.17 14.39
N MET A 462 -5.60 -1.48 15.17
CA MET A 462 -5.39 -0.09 15.59
C MET A 462 -5.02 0.03 17.09
N ASP A 463 -4.25 -0.90 17.65
CA ASP A 463 -3.67 -0.68 18.97
C ASP A 463 -2.55 0.36 18.88
N LEU A 464 -2.57 1.37 19.77
CA LEU A 464 -1.56 2.43 19.84
C LEU A 464 -0.17 1.92 20.22
N ASP A 465 -0.09 0.75 20.86
CA ASP A 465 1.16 0.07 21.18
C ASP A 465 1.48 -0.93 20.06
N PRO A 466 2.51 -0.68 19.23
CA PRO A 466 2.85 -1.56 18.11
C PRO A 466 3.19 -2.99 18.56
N SER A 467 3.66 -3.19 19.80
CA SER A 467 3.96 -4.51 20.34
C SER A 467 2.70 -5.37 20.59
N ARG A 468 1.55 -4.74 20.78
CA ARG A 468 0.25 -5.41 20.99
C ARG A 468 -0.61 -5.47 19.74
N ARG A 469 -0.23 -4.69 18.72
CA ARG A 469 -0.91 -4.70 17.44
C ARG A 469 -0.72 -6.05 16.76
N ILE A 470 -1.79 -6.59 16.18
CA ILE A 470 -1.76 -7.89 15.46
C ILE A 470 -0.71 -7.89 14.35
N SER A 471 -0.11 -9.03 14.03
CA SER A 471 0.73 -9.19 12.82
C SER A 471 -0.14 -9.56 11.61
N ALA A 472 0.42 -9.48 10.40
CA ALA A 472 -0.31 -9.90 9.20
C ALA A 472 -0.65 -11.40 9.24
N GLU A 473 0.25 -12.21 9.74
CA GLU A 473 0.08 -13.66 9.89
C GLU A 473 -1.01 -14.00 10.94
N GLU A 474 -0.95 -13.34 12.12
CA GLU A 474 -1.99 -13.46 13.15
C GLU A 474 -3.36 -12.95 12.66
N ALA A 475 -3.37 -11.92 11.81
CA ALA A 475 -4.59 -11.38 11.22
C ALA A 475 -5.26 -12.40 10.30
N LEU A 476 -4.50 -13.11 9.46
CA LEU A 476 -5.03 -14.19 8.63
C LEU A 476 -5.59 -15.36 9.45
N ALA A 477 -5.05 -15.60 10.64
CA ALA A 477 -5.55 -16.60 11.57
C ALA A 477 -6.73 -16.12 12.43
N HIS A 478 -7.05 -14.82 12.39
CA HIS A 478 -8.11 -14.25 13.22
C HIS A 478 -9.50 -14.70 12.76
N LYS A 479 -10.40 -15.04 13.72
CA LYS A 479 -11.75 -15.54 13.45
C LYS A 479 -12.57 -14.70 12.47
N PHE A 480 -12.38 -13.37 12.47
CA PHE A 480 -13.08 -12.48 11.54
C PHE A 480 -12.72 -12.75 10.07
N LEU A 481 -11.47 -13.11 9.77
CA LEU A 481 -11.02 -13.40 8.40
C LEU A 481 -11.14 -14.89 8.03
N GLN A 482 -11.59 -15.75 8.94
CA GLN A 482 -11.92 -17.12 8.61
C GLN A 482 -13.21 -17.14 7.77
N ILE A 483 -13.20 -17.91 6.69
CA ILE A 483 -14.39 -18.17 5.86
C ILE A 483 -14.91 -19.52 6.33
N ASP A 484 -16.13 -19.53 6.84
CA ASP A 484 -16.77 -20.77 7.25
C ASP A 484 -16.97 -21.64 6.00
N SER A 485 -16.30 -22.79 5.98
CA SER A 485 -16.38 -23.78 4.89
C SER A 485 -17.71 -24.56 4.88
N GLU A 486 -18.69 -24.14 5.70
CA GLU A 486 -19.99 -24.82 5.77
C GLU A 486 -20.88 -24.56 4.54
N GLY A 487 -20.56 -23.56 3.69
CA GLY A 487 -21.34 -23.29 2.46
C GLY A 487 -21.03 -24.20 1.26
N GLU A 488 -19.88 -24.88 1.25
CA GLU A 488 -19.51 -25.77 0.13
C GLU A 488 -20.05 -27.19 0.30
N ALA A 489 -20.38 -27.63 1.51
CA ALA A 489 -20.89 -28.97 1.78
C ALA A 489 -22.39 -29.14 1.46
N GLU A 490 -23.19 -28.06 1.42
CA GLU A 490 -24.62 -28.15 1.04
C GLU A 490 -24.86 -28.14 -0.48
N ALA A 491 -23.87 -27.73 -1.28
CA ALA A 491 -24.00 -27.76 -2.75
C ALA A 491 -23.65 -29.13 -3.35
N GLU A 492 -22.82 -29.93 -2.68
CA GLU A 492 -22.51 -31.30 -3.15
C GLU A 492 -23.52 -32.36 -2.69
N GLY A 493 -24.37 -32.08 -1.69
CA GLY A 493 -25.35 -33.00 -1.13
C GLY A 493 -26.68 -33.09 -1.89
N SER A 494 -26.92 -32.21 -2.88
CA SER A 494 -28.24 -32.16 -3.57
C SER A 494 -28.29 -32.84 -4.96
N GLU A 495 -27.17 -33.42 -5.44
CA GLU A 495 -27.15 -34.11 -6.74
C GLU A 495 -27.26 -35.67 -6.68
N GLU A 496 -27.22 -36.27 -5.50
CA GLU A 496 -27.31 -37.75 -5.42
C GLU A 496 -28.71 -38.37 -5.24
N ASP A 497 -29.78 -37.57 -5.06
CA ASP A 497 -31.12 -38.11 -4.79
C ASP A 497 -32.10 -38.12 -5.98
N VAL A 498 -31.65 -37.97 -7.23
CA VAL A 498 -32.53 -38.00 -8.42
C VAL A 498 -32.18 -39.13 -9.40
N MET A 499 -31.73 -40.26 -8.93
CA MET A 499 -31.65 -41.47 -9.78
C MET A 499 -32.06 -42.75 -9.03
N MET A 500 -33.30 -42.87 -8.62
CA MET A 500 -33.96 -44.16 -8.40
C MET A 500 -35.51 -43.99 -8.29
N VAL A 501 -36.19 -43.89 -9.39
CA VAL A 501 -37.50 -44.54 -9.61
C VAL A 501 -37.65 -44.81 -11.10
#